data_4a24f8382f721ff8d306f5565bb2e432
#
_entry.id   4a24f8382f721ff8d306f5565bb2e432
#
_cell.length_a   1.000
_cell.length_b   1.000
_cell.length_c   1.000
_cell.angle_alpha   90.00
_cell.angle_beta   90.00
_cell.angle_gamma   90.00
#
_symmetry.space_group_name_H-M   'P 1'
#
loop_
_entity.id
_entity.type
_entity.pdbx_description
1 polymer ?
#
loop_
_entity_poly.entity_id
_entity_poly.type
_entity_poly.pdbx_seq_one_letter_code
_entity_poly.pdbx_strand_id
1 'polypeptide(L)'
;RVKNDRFEQTIAIDADDVSDDTTGLARQELTDLGFESGQKFEQVKDGLAADILINNGTGMDKRPLFGTHKLNPLDNGSPDYLNDFTGMPFSPENVAKARAIIFSQKGPDKLPRKMKATHVMVAPAKETQAEQLFGAAQINGTDNPNKGKAKVIVAPELMSTTANPLGDETWFMLVLSGRKRPL
;
A
#
# COMPACT_ATOMS: atom_id res chain seq x y z
N ARG A 1 -13.61 -6.56 -6.80
CA ARG A 1 -13.56 -6.03 -8.17
C ARG A 1 -13.53 -4.52 -8.06
N VAL A 2 -12.40 -3.90 -8.38
CA VAL A 2 -12.32 -2.44 -8.45
C VAL A 2 -13.20 -2.00 -9.61
N LYS A 3 -14.18 -1.13 -9.32
CA LYS A 3 -15.03 -0.53 -10.34
C LYS A 3 -14.23 0.61 -10.98
N ASN A 4 -14.22 0.65 -12.30
CA ASN A 4 -13.58 1.75 -13.00
C ASN A 4 -14.51 2.96 -12.96
N ASP A 5 -14.08 4.05 -12.33
CA ASP A 5 -14.80 5.32 -12.29
C ASP A 5 -14.13 6.31 -13.24
N ARG A 6 -14.92 7.21 -13.82
CA ARG A 6 -14.44 8.25 -14.70
C ARG A 6 -14.14 9.49 -13.88
N PHE A 7 -12.91 9.98 -14.00
CA PHE A 7 -12.49 11.24 -13.39
C PHE A 7 -12.35 12.29 -14.47
N GLU A 8 -13.00 13.42 -14.30
CA GLU A 8 -12.93 14.56 -15.21
C GLU A 8 -12.62 15.83 -14.42
N GLN A 9 -11.76 16.66 -14.97
CA GLN A 9 -11.53 18.03 -14.52
C GLN A 9 -11.61 18.94 -15.73
N THR A 10 -12.43 19.98 -15.65
CA THR A 10 -12.60 20.97 -16.70
C THR A 10 -12.12 22.31 -16.18
N ILE A 11 -11.33 22.99 -16.99
CA ILE A 11 -10.84 24.35 -16.74
C ILE A 11 -11.47 25.21 -17.81
N ALA A 12 -12.16 26.28 -17.40
CA ALA A 12 -12.70 27.29 -18.30
C ALA A 12 -11.86 28.57 -18.16
N ILE A 13 -11.35 29.06 -19.27
CA ILE A 13 -10.59 30.30 -19.33
C ILE A 13 -11.22 31.18 -20.42
N ASP A 14 -11.40 32.46 -20.12
CA ASP A 14 -11.90 33.38 -21.10
C ASP A 14 -10.84 33.63 -22.20
N ALA A 15 -11.28 33.63 -23.45
CA ALA A 15 -10.39 33.84 -24.58
C ALA A 15 -9.78 35.24 -24.56
N ASP A 16 -10.52 36.22 -24.03
CA ASP A 16 -10.08 37.61 -23.93
C ASP A 16 -8.96 37.73 -22.88
N ASP A 17 -9.04 37.03 -21.76
CA ASP A 17 -7.97 37.00 -20.73
C ASP A 17 -6.66 36.41 -21.28
N VAL A 18 -6.73 35.44 -22.18
CA VAL A 18 -5.54 34.86 -22.83
C VAL A 18 -4.99 35.78 -23.92
N SER A 19 -5.86 36.51 -24.65
CA SER A 19 -5.44 37.39 -25.74
C SER A 19 -4.79 38.68 -25.23
N ASP A 20 -5.24 39.17 -24.07
CA ASP A 20 -4.74 40.39 -23.43
C ASP A 20 -3.61 40.14 -22.44
N ASP A 21 -3.16 38.90 -22.32
CA ASP A 21 -2.08 38.48 -21.37
C ASP A 21 -0.71 39.02 -21.83
N THR A 22 -0.47 40.28 -21.56
CA THR A 22 0.84 40.92 -21.81
C THR A 22 1.91 40.52 -20.83
N THR A 23 1.55 39.89 -19.70
CA THR A 23 2.46 39.46 -18.63
C THR A 23 2.84 37.98 -18.69
N GLY A 24 2.10 37.17 -19.44
CA GLY A 24 2.25 35.72 -19.52
C GLY A 24 1.70 34.96 -18.30
N LEU A 25 1.01 35.68 -17.38
CA LEU A 25 0.48 35.07 -16.16
C LEU A 25 -0.63 34.07 -16.44
N ALA A 26 -1.54 34.39 -17.38
CA ALA A 26 -2.62 33.45 -17.74
C ALA A 26 -2.10 32.13 -18.32
N ARG A 27 -1.01 32.21 -19.11
CA ARG A 27 -0.33 30.99 -19.62
C ARG A 27 0.35 30.22 -18.53
N GLN A 28 0.94 30.88 -17.52
CA GLN A 28 1.56 30.24 -16.39
C GLN A 28 0.50 29.55 -15.53
N GLU A 29 -0.62 30.21 -15.22
CA GLU A 29 -1.75 29.62 -14.50
C GLU A 29 -2.29 28.36 -15.18
N LEU A 30 -2.40 28.38 -16.52
CA LEU A 30 -2.78 27.22 -17.32
C LEU A 30 -1.81 26.04 -17.15
N THR A 31 -0.52 26.33 -17.14
CA THR A 31 0.51 25.31 -16.97
C THR A 31 0.45 24.73 -15.56
N ASP A 32 0.29 25.57 -14.55
CA ASP A 32 0.20 25.18 -13.15
C ASP A 32 -1.06 24.35 -12.87
N LEU A 33 -2.20 24.75 -13.45
CA LEU A 33 -3.45 23.98 -13.36
C LEU A 33 -3.34 22.61 -14.06
N GLY A 34 -2.64 22.55 -15.20
CA GLY A 34 -2.35 21.28 -15.87
C GLY A 34 -1.49 20.36 -15.02
N PHE A 35 -0.49 20.91 -14.36
CA PHE A 35 0.38 20.16 -13.43
C PHE A 35 -0.39 19.68 -12.20
N GLU A 36 -1.18 20.55 -11.56
CA GLU A 36 -2.03 20.19 -10.43
C GLU A 36 -3.05 19.11 -10.79
N SER A 37 -3.63 19.17 -11.98
CA SER A 37 -4.56 18.16 -12.48
C SER A 37 -3.87 16.79 -12.61
N GLY A 38 -2.64 16.78 -13.12
CA GLY A 38 -1.82 15.57 -13.20
C GLY A 38 -1.48 15.01 -11.83
N GLN A 39 -1.11 15.85 -10.88
CA GLN A 39 -0.84 15.42 -9.49
C GLN A 39 -2.10 14.87 -8.81
N LYS A 40 -3.25 15.50 -8.97
CA LYS A 40 -4.52 14.99 -8.42
C LYS A 40 -4.88 13.62 -8.97
N PHE A 41 -4.61 13.36 -10.25
CA PHE A 41 -4.85 12.06 -10.86
C PHE A 41 -3.99 10.96 -10.22
N GLU A 42 -2.69 11.23 -10.00
CA GLU A 42 -1.80 10.31 -9.30
C GLU A 42 -2.22 10.11 -7.82
N GLN A 43 -2.58 11.18 -7.13
CA GLN A 43 -3.08 11.10 -5.75
C GLN A 43 -4.36 10.27 -5.64
N VAL A 44 -5.29 10.39 -6.59
CA VAL A 44 -6.52 9.56 -6.62
C VAL A 44 -6.16 8.09 -6.83
N LYS A 45 -5.21 7.80 -7.71
CA LYS A 45 -4.76 6.43 -7.96
C LYS A 45 -4.12 5.80 -6.73
N ASP A 46 -3.21 6.51 -6.08
CA ASP A 46 -2.50 6.05 -4.90
C ASP A 46 -3.43 5.97 -3.68
N GLY A 47 -4.31 6.97 -3.53
CA GLY A 47 -5.34 6.99 -2.49
C GLY A 47 -6.34 5.84 -2.63
N LEU A 48 -6.72 5.45 -3.85
CA LEU A 48 -7.62 4.31 -4.06
C LEU A 48 -6.97 2.99 -3.61
N ALA A 49 -5.68 2.81 -3.87
CA ALA A 49 -4.95 1.62 -3.41
C ALA A 49 -4.84 1.58 -1.88
N ALA A 50 -4.51 2.71 -1.27
CA ALA A 50 -4.43 2.85 0.18
C ALA A 50 -5.80 2.66 0.85
N ASP A 51 -6.86 3.24 0.27
CA ASP A 51 -8.24 3.10 0.77
C ASP A 51 -8.69 1.65 0.83
N ILE A 52 -8.39 0.85 -0.20
CA ILE A 52 -8.69 -0.58 -0.22
C ILE A 52 -7.97 -1.32 0.92
N LEU A 53 -6.75 -0.94 1.24
CA LEU A 53 -5.97 -1.54 2.33
C LEU A 53 -6.47 -1.10 3.70
N ILE A 54 -6.72 0.21 3.88
CA ILE A 54 -7.14 0.80 5.16
C ILE A 54 -8.56 0.35 5.54
N ASN A 55 -9.49 0.41 4.59
CA ASN A 55 -10.89 0.06 4.81
C ASN A 55 -11.17 -1.44 4.66
N ASN A 56 -10.14 -2.26 4.58
CA ASN A 56 -10.27 -3.70 4.46
C ASN A 56 -11.26 -4.11 3.36
N GLY A 57 -11.02 -3.60 2.15
CA GLY A 57 -11.91 -3.79 1.00
C GLY A 57 -12.21 -5.27 0.71
N THR A 58 -13.28 -5.53 -0.03
CA THR A 58 -13.73 -6.88 -0.32
C THR A 58 -12.85 -7.56 -1.38
N GLY A 59 -12.32 -8.72 -1.03
CA GLY A 59 -11.54 -9.59 -1.91
C GLY A 59 -12.38 -10.31 -2.98
N MET A 60 -11.72 -11.11 -3.82
CA MET A 60 -12.37 -11.88 -4.89
C MET A 60 -13.29 -12.98 -4.35
N ASP A 61 -13.03 -13.47 -3.16
CA ASP A 61 -13.83 -14.47 -2.44
C ASP A 61 -15.02 -13.86 -1.67
N LYS A 62 -15.31 -12.58 -1.91
CA LYS A 62 -16.36 -11.79 -1.25
C LYS A 62 -16.17 -11.62 0.27
N ARG A 63 -14.97 -11.88 0.77
CA ARG A 63 -14.56 -11.63 2.16
C ARG A 63 -13.73 -10.35 2.25
N PRO A 64 -13.61 -9.76 3.46
CA PRO A 64 -12.66 -8.68 3.67
C PRO A 64 -11.25 -9.08 3.22
N LEU A 65 -10.47 -8.14 2.69
CA LEU A 65 -9.13 -8.41 2.18
C LEU A 65 -8.19 -8.97 3.25
N PHE A 66 -8.31 -8.44 4.47
CA PHE A 66 -7.62 -8.95 5.66
C PHE A 66 -8.62 -9.71 6.54
N GLY A 67 -8.29 -10.93 6.90
CA GLY A 67 -9.13 -11.80 7.70
C GLY A 67 -8.88 -13.27 7.44
N THR A 68 -9.87 -14.09 7.71
CA THR A 68 -9.82 -15.54 7.47
C THR A 68 -10.33 -15.89 6.08
N HIS A 69 -9.50 -16.53 5.29
CA HIS A 69 -9.81 -16.96 3.93
C HIS A 69 -9.70 -18.46 3.77
N LYS A 70 -10.44 -19.02 2.82
CA LYS A 70 -10.26 -20.41 2.41
C LYS A 70 -9.03 -20.56 1.50
N LEU A 71 -8.23 -21.61 1.67
CA LEU A 71 -7.14 -21.93 0.74
C LEU A 71 -7.65 -22.17 -0.68
N ASN A 72 -8.83 -22.77 -0.81
CA ASN A 72 -9.58 -22.88 -2.04
C ASN A 72 -10.97 -22.27 -1.86
N PRO A 73 -11.24 -21.07 -2.42
CA PRO A 73 -12.54 -20.40 -2.27
C PRO A 73 -13.73 -21.19 -2.84
N LEU A 74 -13.47 -22.14 -3.74
CA LEU A 74 -14.50 -22.98 -4.38
C LEU A 74 -14.81 -24.25 -3.58
N ASP A 75 -14.06 -24.53 -2.52
CA ASP A 75 -14.23 -25.72 -1.68
C ASP A 75 -14.48 -25.31 -0.22
N ASN A 76 -15.72 -25.49 0.23
CA ASN A 76 -16.10 -25.18 1.62
C ASN A 76 -15.38 -26.03 2.65
N GLY A 77 -14.89 -27.21 2.30
CA GLY A 77 -14.07 -28.09 3.16
C GLY A 77 -12.60 -27.71 3.19
N SER A 78 -12.18 -26.74 2.39
CA SER A 78 -10.80 -26.29 2.34
C SER A 78 -10.37 -25.66 3.67
N PRO A 79 -9.13 -25.92 4.15
CA PRO A 79 -8.60 -25.27 5.34
C PRO A 79 -8.59 -23.75 5.21
N ASP A 80 -8.67 -23.10 6.35
CA ASP A 80 -8.58 -21.64 6.44
C ASP A 80 -7.12 -21.19 6.61
N TYR A 81 -6.84 -19.96 6.17
CA TYR A 81 -5.64 -19.23 6.54
C TYR A 81 -6.00 -17.81 7.00
N LEU A 82 -5.17 -17.25 7.84
CA LEU A 82 -5.33 -15.89 8.36
C LEU A 82 -4.22 -15.00 7.78
N ASN A 83 -4.60 -13.83 7.27
CA ASN A 83 -3.68 -12.80 6.79
C ASN A 83 -3.86 -11.45 7.52
N ASP A 84 -4.68 -11.41 8.56
CA ASP A 84 -4.88 -10.26 9.42
C ASP A 84 -4.16 -10.50 10.76
N PHE A 85 -3.34 -9.53 11.14
CA PHE A 85 -2.57 -9.51 12.38
C PHE A 85 -2.80 -8.21 13.12
N THR A 86 -4.05 -7.78 13.19
CA THR A 86 -4.47 -6.59 13.94
C THR A 86 -3.92 -6.60 15.36
N GLY A 87 -3.41 -5.46 15.82
CA GLY A 87 -2.82 -5.29 17.14
C GLY A 87 -1.34 -5.71 17.23
N MET A 88 -0.67 -6.02 16.11
CA MET A 88 0.78 -6.24 16.08
C MET A 88 1.50 -4.93 15.71
N PRO A 89 2.15 -4.23 16.65
CA PRO A 89 2.91 -3.02 16.35
C PRO A 89 4.10 -3.34 15.44
N PHE A 90 4.55 -2.35 14.68
CA PHE A 90 5.73 -2.48 13.84
C PHE A 90 6.98 -2.71 14.71
N SER A 91 7.52 -3.92 14.69
CA SER A 91 8.74 -4.30 15.41
C SER A 91 9.52 -5.37 14.65
N PRO A 92 10.83 -5.54 14.90
CA PRO A 92 11.63 -6.58 14.28
C PRO A 92 11.04 -7.99 14.45
N GLU A 93 10.51 -8.29 15.64
CA GLU A 93 9.91 -9.58 16.00
C GLU A 93 8.62 -9.82 15.23
N ASN A 94 7.74 -8.82 15.15
CA ASN A 94 6.47 -8.94 14.45
C ASN A 94 6.66 -8.99 12.94
N VAL A 95 7.63 -8.25 12.40
CA VAL A 95 8.05 -8.35 11.00
C VAL A 95 8.58 -9.75 10.69
N ALA A 96 9.38 -10.35 11.58
CA ALA A 96 9.88 -11.70 11.38
C ALA A 96 8.73 -12.73 11.40
N LYS A 97 7.77 -12.60 12.31
CA LYS A 97 6.55 -13.43 12.35
C LYS A 97 5.73 -13.31 11.07
N ALA A 98 5.44 -12.08 10.61
CA ALA A 98 4.68 -11.84 9.39
C ALA A 98 5.37 -12.48 8.16
N ARG A 99 6.70 -12.35 8.06
CA ARG A 99 7.47 -12.98 6.99
C ARG A 99 7.41 -14.52 7.05
N ALA A 100 7.50 -15.10 8.24
CA ALA A 100 7.39 -16.55 8.42
C ALA A 100 6.03 -17.07 7.99
N ILE A 101 4.96 -16.36 8.34
CA ILE A 101 3.58 -16.70 7.97
C ILE A 101 3.41 -16.63 6.44
N ILE A 102 3.86 -15.55 5.79
CA ILE A 102 3.80 -15.43 4.33
C ILE A 102 4.57 -16.58 3.65
N PHE A 103 5.75 -16.92 4.16
CA PHE A 103 6.58 -17.97 3.59
C PHE A 103 5.98 -19.37 3.77
N SER A 104 5.27 -19.61 4.88
CA SER A 104 4.62 -20.89 5.20
C SER A 104 3.25 -21.07 4.59
N GLN A 105 2.68 -20.04 3.92
CA GLN A 105 1.38 -20.14 3.28
C GLN A 105 1.33 -21.31 2.28
N LYS A 106 0.22 -22.05 2.35
CA LYS A 106 -0.03 -23.21 1.48
C LYS A 106 -0.95 -22.82 0.31
N GLY A 107 -0.90 -23.57 -0.75
CA GLY A 107 -1.83 -23.49 -1.87
C GLY A 107 -3.07 -24.38 -1.67
N PRO A 108 -4.03 -24.37 -2.61
CA PRO A 108 -5.16 -25.28 -2.63
C PRO A 108 -4.74 -26.77 -2.66
N ASP A 109 -3.56 -27.05 -3.18
CA ASP A 109 -2.88 -28.34 -3.19
C ASP A 109 -2.23 -28.74 -1.86
N LYS A 110 -2.42 -27.90 -0.81
CA LYS A 110 -1.80 -28.03 0.51
C LYS A 110 -0.27 -27.93 0.54
N LEU A 111 0.37 -27.66 -0.61
CA LEU A 111 1.82 -27.49 -0.70
C LEU A 111 2.22 -26.05 -0.37
N PRO A 112 3.41 -25.84 0.26
CA PRO A 112 3.91 -24.50 0.54
C PRO A 112 4.13 -23.70 -0.74
N ARG A 113 3.57 -22.48 -0.80
CA ARG A 113 3.75 -21.57 -1.94
C ARG A 113 5.13 -20.93 -1.98
N LYS A 114 5.88 -20.97 -0.88
CA LYS A 114 7.22 -20.39 -0.74
C LYS A 114 7.28 -18.92 -1.15
N MET A 115 6.22 -18.17 -0.85
CA MET A 115 6.17 -16.72 -1.12
C MET A 115 7.10 -16.01 -0.17
N LYS A 116 7.86 -15.04 -0.70
CA LYS A 116 8.71 -14.18 0.12
C LYS A 116 8.15 -12.77 0.13
N ALA A 117 7.99 -12.20 1.31
CA ALA A 117 7.70 -10.79 1.44
C ALA A 117 8.82 -9.96 0.78
N THR A 118 8.46 -9.02 -0.05
CA THR A 118 9.39 -8.20 -0.82
C THR A 118 9.36 -6.74 -0.45
N HIS A 119 8.23 -6.26 0.08
CA HIS A 119 8.03 -4.87 0.47
C HIS A 119 7.33 -4.80 1.82
N VAL A 120 7.60 -3.73 2.53
CA VAL A 120 6.83 -3.28 3.70
C VAL A 120 6.30 -1.89 3.40
N MET A 121 5.02 -1.67 3.61
CA MET A 121 4.39 -0.37 3.51
C MET A 121 4.11 0.15 4.92
N VAL A 122 4.51 1.38 5.17
CA VAL A 122 4.40 2.04 6.47
C VAL A 122 3.92 3.47 6.30
N ALA A 123 3.33 4.03 7.36
CA ALA A 123 3.06 5.46 7.45
C ALA A 123 4.37 6.27 7.55
N PRO A 124 4.38 7.57 7.19
CA PRO A 124 5.56 8.43 7.32
C PRO A 124 6.14 8.46 8.74
N ALA A 125 5.31 8.38 9.76
CA ALA A 125 5.75 8.31 11.16
C ALA A 125 6.65 7.11 11.49
N LYS A 126 6.59 6.03 10.69
CA LYS A 126 7.42 4.82 10.86
C LYS A 126 8.54 4.68 9.83
N GLU A 127 8.71 5.65 8.94
CA GLU A 127 9.73 5.63 7.88
C GLU A 127 11.12 5.34 8.43
N THR A 128 11.62 6.18 9.35
CA THR A 128 12.95 6.03 9.94
C THR A 128 13.14 4.67 10.59
N GLN A 129 12.13 4.17 11.30
CA GLN A 129 12.20 2.86 11.95
C GLN A 129 12.26 1.73 10.91
N ALA A 130 11.51 1.84 9.83
CA ALA A 130 11.51 0.86 8.75
C ALA A 130 12.82 0.87 7.96
N GLU A 131 13.38 2.05 7.67
CA GLU A 131 14.66 2.20 7.00
C GLU A 131 15.81 1.65 7.85
N GLN A 132 15.81 1.91 9.15
CA GLN A 132 16.79 1.31 10.06
C GLN A 132 16.67 -0.22 10.04
N LEU A 133 15.46 -0.77 10.09
CA LEU A 133 15.25 -2.21 10.13
C LEU A 133 15.72 -2.91 8.86
N PHE A 134 15.50 -2.33 7.67
CA PHE A 134 15.79 -3.00 6.40
C PHE A 134 17.01 -2.44 5.66
N GLY A 135 17.46 -1.23 6.00
CA GLY A 135 18.57 -0.54 5.32
C GLY A 135 19.87 -0.57 6.09
N ALA A 136 19.84 -0.40 7.41
CA ALA A 136 21.06 -0.31 8.21
C ALA A 136 21.90 -1.60 8.15
N ALA A 137 23.23 -1.43 8.06
CA ALA A 137 24.15 -2.56 8.08
C ALA A 137 24.23 -3.19 9.47
N GLN A 138 24.20 -2.35 10.50
CA GLN A 138 24.29 -2.76 11.90
C GLN A 138 23.22 -2.05 12.73
N ILE A 139 22.71 -2.73 13.73
CA ILE A 139 21.81 -2.19 14.75
C ILE A 139 22.48 -2.45 16.12
N ASN A 140 22.72 -1.38 16.88
CA ASN A 140 23.37 -1.45 18.19
C ASN A 140 24.73 -2.20 18.16
N GLY A 141 25.53 -1.98 17.12
CA GLY A 141 26.84 -2.60 16.96
C GLY A 141 26.84 -4.09 16.54
N THR A 142 25.66 -4.64 16.26
CA THR A 142 25.49 -6.03 15.78
C THR A 142 24.99 -6.02 14.33
N ASP A 143 25.46 -6.96 13.52
CA ASP A 143 25.01 -7.10 12.14
C ASP A 143 23.48 -7.24 12.05
N ASN A 144 22.87 -6.48 11.16
CA ASN A 144 21.43 -6.48 10.99
C ASN A 144 20.96 -7.65 10.12
N PRO A 145 20.30 -8.67 10.70
CA PRO A 145 19.84 -9.83 9.95
C PRO A 145 18.69 -9.50 8.99
N ASN A 146 18.07 -8.34 9.09
CA ASN A 146 16.95 -7.92 8.25
C ASN A 146 17.37 -7.05 7.06
N LYS A 147 18.64 -6.65 7.00
CA LYS A 147 19.16 -5.80 5.90
C LYS A 147 18.78 -6.39 4.54
N GLY A 148 18.17 -5.56 3.69
CA GLY A 148 17.81 -5.91 2.31
C GLY A 148 16.71 -6.97 2.15
N LYS A 149 16.06 -7.41 3.23
CA LYS A 149 15.01 -8.45 3.14
C LYS A 149 13.66 -7.94 2.67
N ALA A 150 13.40 -6.64 2.74
CA ALA A 150 12.25 -5.99 2.15
C ALA A 150 12.62 -4.56 1.73
N LYS A 151 11.90 -4.02 0.74
CA LYS A 151 11.96 -2.61 0.37
C LYS A 151 10.89 -1.85 1.15
N VAL A 152 11.23 -0.66 1.63
CA VAL A 152 10.29 0.21 2.33
C VAL A 152 9.50 1.00 1.30
N ILE A 153 8.19 1.09 1.50
CA ILE A 153 7.26 1.98 0.81
C ILE A 153 6.65 2.87 1.88
N VAL A 154 6.87 4.16 1.77
CA VAL A 154 6.23 5.14 2.65
C VAL A 154 4.97 5.62 1.97
N ALA A 155 3.83 5.45 2.62
CA ALA A 155 2.52 5.84 2.10
C ALA A 155 1.92 6.93 2.98
N PRO A 156 1.91 8.20 2.51
CA PRO A 156 1.30 9.31 3.25
C PRO A 156 -0.18 9.10 3.56
N GLU A 157 -0.87 8.32 2.74
CA GLU A 157 -2.28 7.99 2.91
C GLU A 157 -2.56 7.17 4.18
N LEU A 158 -1.53 6.54 4.76
CA LEU A 158 -1.63 5.82 6.03
C LEU A 158 -1.53 6.74 7.26
N MET A 159 -1.34 8.05 7.08
CA MET A 159 -1.27 8.97 8.22
C MET A 159 -2.54 8.90 9.05
N SER A 160 -2.38 9.10 10.36
CA SER A 160 -3.52 9.18 11.28
C SER A 160 -4.44 10.34 10.93
N THR A 161 -5.72 10.04 10.83
CA THR A 161 -6.79 11.00 10.59
C THR A 161 -7.93 10.77 11.58
N THR A 162 -8.93 11.66 11.60
CA THR A 162 -10.14 11.45 12.40
C THR A 162 -10.86 10.15 12.04
N ALA A 163 -10.84 9.76 10.76
CA ALA A 163 -11.44 8.51 10.27
C ALA A 163 -10.56 7.27 10.52
N ASN A 164 -9.23 7.46 10.60
CA ASN A 164 -8.26 6.40 10.85
C ASN A 164 -7.25 6.83 11.94
N PRO A 165 -7.65 6.84 13.22
CA PRO A 165 -6.80 7.35 14.31
C PRO A 165 -5.55 6.51 14.58
N LEU A 166 -5.49 5.27 14.11
CA LEU A 166 -4.34 4.36 14.24
C LEU A 166 -3.49 4.26 12.96
N GLY A 167 -3.71 5.16 12.00
CA GLY A 167 -3.02 5.12 10.72
C GLY A 167 -1.50 5.11 10.85
N ASP A 168 -0.92 5.95 11.71
CA ASP A 168 0.52 6.02 11.95
C ASP A 168 1.14 4.72 12.50
N GLU A 169 0.35 3.86 13.11
CA GLU A 169 0.77 2.55 13.62
C GLU A 169 0.52 1.41 12.61
N THR A 170 -0.21 1.70 11.53
CA THR A 170 -0.58 0.72 10.53
C THR A 170 0.59 0.39 9.61
N TRP A 171 0.79 -0.87 9.34
CA TRP A 171 1.80 -1.35 8.40
C TRP A 171 1.33 -2.61 7.67
N PHE A 172 1.82 -2.77 6.46
CA PHE A 172 1.50 -3.92 5.62
C PHE A 172 2.76 -4.60 5.11
N MET A 173 2.74 -5.93 5.09
CA MET A 173 3.80 -6.72 4.48
C MET A 173 3.31 -7.26 3.13
N LEU A 174 4.03 -6.95 2.06
CA LEU A 174 3.58 -7.16 0.69
C LEU A 174 4.49 -8.12 -0.08
N VAL A 175 3.87 -8.91 -0.96
CA VAL A 175 4.54 -9.75 -1.96
C VAL A 175 4.25 -9.16 -3.34
N LEU A 176 5.10 -8.27 -3.83
CA LEU A 176 4.92 -7.57 -5.11
C LEU A 176 5.67 -8.23 -6.27
N SER A 177 6.48 -9.24 -6.01
CA SER A 177 7.24 -9.96 -7.04
C SER A 177 6.94 -11.45 -7.00
N GLY A 178 6.89 -12.08 -8.18
CA GLY A 178 6.65 -13.51 -8.33
C GLY A 178 5.49 -13.84 -9.30
N ARG A 179 5.51 -15.07 -9.84
CA ARG A 179 4.45 -15.56 -10.75
C ARG A 179 3.11 -15.84 -10.06
N LYS A 180 3.13 -16.06 -8.74
CA LYS A 180 1.92 -16.34 -7.94
C LYS A 180 1.78 -15.23 -6.92
N ARG A 181 1.00 -14.22 -7.27
CA ARG A 181 0.58 -13.19 -6.30
C ARG A 181 -0.50 -13.79 -5.40
N PRO A 182 -0.53 -13.48 -4.09
CA PRO A 182 -1.70 -13.77 -3.29
C PRO A 182 -2.88 -13.00 -3.89
N LEU A 183 -4.00 -13.67 -4.01
CA LEU A 183 -5.27 -13.08 -4.41
C LEU A 183 -5.85 -12.37 -3.21
#